data_37f7ce164759b3d55df8b130171ade53
#
_entry.id   37f7ce164759b3d55df8b130171ade53
#
_cell.length_a   1.000
_cell.length_b   1.000
_cell.length_c   1.000
_cell.angle_alpha   90.00
_cell.angle_beta   90.00
_cell.angle_gamma   90.00
#
_symmetry.space_group_name_H-M   'P 1'
#
loop_
_entity.id
_entity.type
_entity.pdbx_description
1 polymer ?
#
loop_
_entity_poly.entity_id
_entity_poly.type
_entity_poly.pdbx_seq_one_letter_code
_entity_poly.pdbx_strand_id
1 'polypeptide(L)'
;MQESEIQQYLLRNYPQENAHCEWKEFKNLKNSFCGDEKDDVISYVSAIANMEGGHLVIGVHDKTLDIVGTDTYNYDRQKAILRLTERCVNLSTEGLDIDEFVTDDTNRKVWVIHIPKHLPKRPVFAHNKAWQRIEDSLVEMTAERMSAILDEPIFSETDWSAQIVADAMIEDLDEVAIAKARMMFKKVHSRIPEAEVNAWTVETFLSKCGIMKNGGITRAAIILLGKYESAFKLRPAVAQVTWTRRDEKQEVVDYEHFTVPFILTVDEILSKIENLTMREMPGGTLFPDTMKQYDDYTIREALHNCIAHQDYTMQQRINFVENPTYLYYSNAGSFIPGTLENALTNEEPQAYFRNECLCRAMVDFNMIDTVSRGIKKMFNEQWRRHFPMPDYEIDAKNRKVSVRIYGNEINEQYTNLLKTNKSLTLWDCISLDAIQKGRTIHEDIAQDLLNRGLIEGEAPNYTISLGIAKATRQLQGYTKQKGLDKEKIKQMILQYLKNAGTDGAKRDSIYEYVKDVMPQVKTHEQQLRLLGDILSALSADKLIYAKGRIWFLKE
;
A
#
# COMPACT_ATOMS: atom_id res chain seq x y z
N MET A 1 21.50 24.85 -16.87
CA MET A 1 22.28 25.75 -16.00
C MET A 1 23.70 25.81 -16.54
N GLN A 2 24.39 26.98 -16.44
CA GLN A 2 25.81 27.05 -16.81
C GLN A 2 26.68 26.32 -15.78
N GLU A 3 27.88 25.89 -16.18
CA GLU A 3 28.81 25.15 -15.31
C GLU A 3 29.09 25.90 -14.01
N SER A 4 29.32 27.23 -14.11
CA SER A 4 29.54 28.09 -12.93
C SER A 4 28.35 28.17 -11.98
N GLU A 5 27.11 28.07 -12.46
CA GLU A 5 25.90 28.08 -11.64
C GLU A 5 25.75 26.77 -10.89
N ILE A 6 26.01 25.65 -11.57
CA ILE A 6 25.97 24.32 -10.94
C ILE A 6 27.08 24.22 -9.88
N GLN A 7 28.28 24.69 -10.18
CA GLN A 7 29.39 24.70 -9.22
C GLN A 7 29.05 25.53 -7.97
N GLN A 8 28.46 26.73 -8.13
CA GLN A 8 27.99 27.53 -6.99
C GLN A 8 26.89 26.83 -6.20
N TYR A 9 25.97 26.16 -6.87
CA TYR A 9 24.92 25.35 -6.20
C TYR A 9 25.56 24.23 -5.39
N LEU A 10 26.53 23.50 -5.95
CA LEU A 10 27.21 22.41 -5.24
C LEU A 10 28.00 22.92 -4.04
N LEU A 11 28.77 24.01 -4.19
CA LEU A 11 29.53 24.63 -3.11
C LEU A 11 28.62 25.13 -1.98
N ARG A 12 27.41 25.59 -2.30
CA ARG A 12 26.46 26.05 -1.29
C ARG A 12 25.83 24.92 -0.51
N ASN A 13 25.48 23.80 -1.17
CA ASN A 13 24.72 22.73 -0.57
C ASN A 13 25.60 21.56 -0.08
N TYR A 14 26.78 21.38 -0.66
CA TYR A 14 27.72 20.29 -0.39
C TYR A 14 29.14 20.85 -0.23
N PRO A 15 29.39 21.75 0.74
CA PRO A 15 30.58 22.63 0.77
C PRO A 15 31.88 21.90 1.07
N GLN A 16 31.84 20.70 1.63
CA GLN A 16 33.05 19.95 1.97
C GLN A 16 32.78 18.46 2.10
N GLU A 17 33.82 17.65 1.89
CA GLU A 17 33.80 16.23 2.18
C GLU A 17 33.79 16.00 3.69
N ASN A 18 32.97 15.05 4.13
CA ASN A 18 32.84 14.63 5.54
C ASN A 18 32.18 13.25 5.63
N ALA A 19 31.80 12.82 6.82
CA ALA A 19 31.12 11.53 7.02
C ALA A 19 29.79 11.38 6.23
N HIS A 20 29.18 12.48 5.81
CA HIS A 20 27.87 12.52 5.15
C HIS A 20 27.91 13.02 3.70
N CYS A 21 29.06 13.46 3.24
CA CYS A 21 29.20 13.98 1.88
C CYS A 21 30.54 13.58 1.30
N GLU A 22 30.54 13.07 0.09
CA GLU A 22 31.71 12.66 -0.66
C GLU A 22 31.65 13.19 -2.08
N TRP A 23 32.80 13.56 -2.65
CA TRP A 23 32.97 14.02 -4.02
C TRP A 23 33.83 13.03 -4.80
N LYS A 24 33.37 12.63 -6.00
CA LYS A 24 34.10 11.66 -6.82
C LYS A 24 34.00 11.99 -8.31
N GLU A 25 35.08 11.74 -9.02
CA GLU A 25 35.11 11.89 -10.46
C GLU A 25 34.19 10.88 -11.16
N PHE A 26 34.33 9.61 -10.91
CA PHE A 26 33.57 8.50 -11.50
C PHE A 26 33.10 8.77 -12.94
N LYS A 27 34.06 9.09 -13.83
CA LYS A 27 33.78 9.47 -15.22
C LYS A 27 32.95 8.43 -15.98
N ASN A 28 33.23 7.15 -15.75
CA ASN A 28 32.49 6.03 -16.36
C ASN A 28 31.44 5.48 -15.39
N LEU A 29 30.21 5.99 -15.47
CA LEU A 29 29.13 5.59 -14.59
C LEU A 29 28.84 4.09 -14.64
N LYS A 30 28.84 3.47 -15.83
CA LYS A 30 28.56 2.04 -15.96
C LYS A 30 29.55 1.19 -15.14
N ASN A 31 30.84 1.49 -15.25
CA ASN A 31 31.86 0.78 -14.51
C ASN A 31 31.79 1.07 -13.01
N SER A 32 31.49 2.33 -12.64
CA SER A 32 31.38 2.74 -11.24
C SER A 32 30.22 2.05 -10.48
N PHE A 33 29.18 1.64 -11.18
CA PHE A 33 28.06 0.85 -10.60
C PHE A 33 28.23 -0.67 -10.74
N CYS A 34 29.31 -1.14 -11.33
CA CYS A 34 29.62 -2.56 -11.56
C CYS A 34 31.06 -2.92 -11.14
N GLY A 35 31.77 -2.00 -10.46
CA GLY A 35 33.17 -2.12 -10.11
C GLY A 35 33.47 -3.11 -8.99
N ASP A 36 34.74 -3.14 -8.61
CA ASP A 36 35.27 -3.97 -7.55
C ASP A 36 35.16 -3.27 -6.18
N GLU A 37 35.42 -4.03 -5.12
CA GLU A 37 35.41 -3.52 -3.75
C GLU A 37 36.27 -2.25 -3.58
N LYS A 38 35.78 -1.26 -2.85
CA LYS A 38 36.38 0.00 -2.42
C LYS A 38 36.33 1.16 -3.43
N ASP A 39 36.36 0.91 -4.72
CA ASP A 39 36.50 1.99 -5.72
C ASP A 39 35.24 2.18 -6.58
N ASP A 40 34.08 1.81 -6.07
CA ASP A 40 32.83 1.95 -6.78
C ASP A 40 31.76 2.71 -5.97
N VAL A 41 30.73 3.17 -6.68
CA VAL A 41 29.59 3.88 -6.10
C VAL A 41 28.88 3.03 -5.03
N ILE A 42 28.83 1.71 -5.22
CA ILE A 42 28.09 0.78 -4.34
C ILE A 42 28.73 0.75 -2.95
N SER A 43 30.06 0.69 -2.87
CA SER A 43 30.79 0.70 -1.61
C SER A 43 30.63 2.04 -0.87
N TYR A 44 30.70 3.18 -1.59
CA TYR A 44 30.47 4.50 -1.00
C TYR A 44 29.03 4.67 -0.50
N VAL A 45 28.04 4.19 -1.26
CA VAL A 45 26.63 4.23 -0.83
C VAL A 45 26.43 3.40 0.45
N SER A 46 27.01 2.20 0.52
CA SER A 46 26.98 1.39 1.76
C SER A 46 27.60 2.14 2.93
N ALA A 47 28.78 2.75 2.73
CA ALA A 47 29.49 3.44 3.79
C ALA A 47 28.73 4.66 4.32
N ILE A 48 28.22 5.51 3.42
CA ILE A 48 27.46 6.71 3.80
C ILE A 48 26.16 6.33 4.49
N ALA A 49 25.45 5.31 3.98
CA ALA A 49 24.24 4.80 4.62
C ALA A 49 24.49 4.26 6.03
N ASN A 50 25.62 3.58 6.25
CA ASN A 50 26.01 3.04 7.55
C ASN A 50 26.52 4.10 8.54
N MET A 51 26.70 5.34 8.10
CA MET A 51 26.89 6.48 9.01
C MET A 51 25.51 7.05 9.38
N GLU A 52 25.19 8.24 8.92
CA GLU A 52 23.89 8.88 9.20
C GLU A 52 23.14 9.21 7.89
N GLY A 53 23.49 8.54 6.80
CA GLY A 53 23.07 8.94 5.46
C GLY A 53 23.82 10.17 4.96
N GLY A 54 23.47 10.67 3.78
CA GLY A 54 24.11 11.85 3.20
C GLY A 54 24.09 11.88 1.68
N HIS A 55 25.18 12.35 1.09
CA HIS A 55 25.25 12.62 -0.34
C HIS A 55 26.56 12.14 -0.97
N LEU A 56 26.45 11.61 -2.19
CA LEU A 56 27.61 11.34 -3.04
C LEU A 56 27.48 12.17 -4.31
N VAL A 57 28.42 13.12 -4.48
CA VAL A 57 28.49 13.98 -5.67
C VAL A 57 29.44 13.35 -6.68
N ILE A 58 28.94 13.04 -7.87
CA ILE A 58 29.67 12.35 -8.93
C ILE A 58 29.85 13.27 -10.15
N GLY A 59 31.01 13.21 -10.76
CA GLY A 59 31.40 14.04 -11.92
C GLY A 59 32.04 15.34 -11.52
N VAL A 60 32.60 15.40 -10.32
CA VAL A 60 33.38 16.54 -9.80
C VAL A 60 34.75 16.06 -9.37
N HIS A 61 35.73 16.99 -9.37
CA HIS A 61 37.08 16.70 -8.94
C HIS A 61 37.12 16.54 -7.42
N ASP A 62 37.70 15.43 -6.95
CA ASP A 62 37.99 15.22 -5.54
C ASP A 62 38.77 16.43 -4.98
N LYS A 63 38.31 16.98 -3.87
CA LYS A 63 38.89 18.13 -3.13
C LYS A 63 38.55 19.54 -3.63
N THR A 64 38.16 19.78 -4.89
CA THR A 64 37.93 21.15 -5.39
C THR A 64 36.50 21.42 -5.86
N LEU A 65 35.67 20.38 -6.03
CA LEU A 65 34.32 20.48 -6.63
C LEU A 65 34.30 21.07 -8.05
N ASP A 66 35.45 21.11 -8.75
CA ASP A 66 35.49 21.50 -10.15
C ASP A 66 34.74 20.47 -10.99
N ILE A 67 33.87 20.92 -11.89
CA ILE A 67 33.04 20.01 -12.68
C ILE A 67 33.90 19.34 -13.75
N VAL A 68 34.08 18.06 -13.62
CA VAL A 68 34.78 17.19 -14.58
C VAL A 68 33.79 16.55 -15.53
N GLY A 69 32.61 16.25 -15.04
CA GLY A 69 31.54 15.56 -15.75
C GLY A 69 31.71 14.04 -15.75
N THR A 70 30.59 13.34 -15.92
CA THR A 70 30.56 11.90 -16.21
C THR A 70 30.53 11.67 -17.72
N ASP A 71 30.88 10.47 -18.16
CA ASP A 71 30.74 10.11 -19.58
C ASP A 71 29.26 10.12 -20.01
N THR A 72 29.03 10.37 -21.29
CA THR A 72 27.72 10.49 -21.90
C THR A 72 27.02 9.13 -22.15
N TYR A 73 27.56 8.02 -21.63
CA TYR A 73 26.91 6.72 -21.78
C TYR A 73 25.56 6.70 -21.09
N ASN A 74 24.56 6.14 -21.79
CA ASN A 74 23.16 5.99 -21.39
C ASN A 74 22.96 5.15 -20.10
N TYR A 75 23.53 5.61 -19.01
CA TYR A 75 23.19 5.08 -17.69
C TYR A 75 22.20 6.05 -17.06
N ASP A 76 20.94 5.67 -17.05
CA ASP A 76 19.88 6.52 -16.54
C ASP A 76 19.70 6.38 -15.03
N ARG A 77 19.07 7.38 -14.41
CA ARG A 77 18.82 7.43 -12.97
C ARG A 77 18.06 6.22 -12.45
N GLN A 78 17.06 5.75 -13.18
CA GLN A 78 16.23 4.63 -12.74
C GLN A 78 17.03 3.33 -12.70
N LYS A 79 17.88 3.10 -13.70
CA LYS A 79 18.80 1.95 -13.70
C LYS A 79 19.83 2.03 -12.58
N ALA A 80 20.32 3.25 -12.27
CA ALA A 80 21.24 3.44 -11.17
C ALA A 80 20.58 3.12 -9.81
N ILE A 81 19.39 3.65 -9.56
CA ILE A 81 18.63 3.36 -8.33
C ILE A 81 18.34 1.85 -8.21
N LEU A 82 17.86 1.22 -9.28
CA LEU A 82 17.63 -0.23 -9.30
C LEU A 82 18.93 -1.00 -8.98
N ARG A 83 20.05 -0.60 -9.58
CA ARG A 83 21.34 -1.24 -9.34
C ARG A 83 21.81 -1.09 -7.89
N LEU A 84 21.60 0.08 -7.29
CA LEU A 84 21.91 0.32 -5.88
C LEU A 84 21.07 -0.59 -4.96
N THR A 85 19.77 -0.69 -5.22
CA THR A 85 18.88 -1.55 -4.42
C THR A 85 19.19 -3.04 -4.58
N GLU A 86 19.62 -3.49 -5.75
CA GLU A 86 20.04 -4.87 -6.00
C GLU A 86 21.39 -5.23 -5.34
N ARG A 87 22.32 -4.27 -5.28
CA ARG A 87 23.70 -4.53 -4.85
C ARG A 87 24.00 -4.14 -3.42
N CYS A 88 23.23 -3.22 -2.85
CA CYS A 88 23.34 -2.82 -1.46
C CYS A 88 22.25 -3.51 -0.63
N VAL A 89 22.59 -4.63 -0.01
CA VAL A 89 21.67 -5.37 0.86
C VAL A 89 21.29 -4.51 2.07
N ASN A 90 20.01 -4.44 2.39
CA ASN A 90 19.40 -3.61 3.44
C ASN A 90 19.39 -2.09 3.17
N LEU A 91 19.76 -1.63 1.98
CA LEU A 91 19.62 -0.21 1.64
C LEU A 91 18.14 0.18 1.61
N SER A 92 17.77 1.22 2.35
CA SER A 92 16.41 1.78 2.27
C SER A 92 16.18 2.40 0.90
N THR A 93 15.02 2.17 0.32
CA THR A 93 14.57 2.88 -0.89
C THR A 93 13.92 4.23 -0.55
N GLU A 94 13.47 4.40 0.70
CA GLU A 94 12.93 5.67 1.20
C GLU A 94 14.06 6.68 1.36
N GLY A 95 13.97 7.79 0.63
CA GLY A 95 15.00 8.83 0.62
C GLY A 95 16.18 8.59 -0.33
N LEU A 96 16.23 7.44 -1.02
CA LEU A 96 17.20 7.19 -2.09
C LEU A 96 16.72 7.86 -3.37
N ASP A 97 17.45 8.86 -3.84
CA ASP A 97 17.16 9.57 -5.09
C ASP A 97 18.47 10.07 -5.75
N ILE A 98 18.37 10.47 -6.99
CA ILE A 98 19.51 11.00 -7.76
C ILE A 98 19.07 12.28 -8.47
N ASP A 99 19.71 13.40 -8.14
CA ASP A 99 19.61 14.63 -8.92
C ASP A 99 20.62 14.61 -10.05
N GLU A 100 20.16 14.86 -11.27
CA GLU A 100 21.00 14.95 -12.45
C GLU A 100 21.07 16.40 -12.94
N PHE A 101 22.26 16.95 -13.04
CA PHE A 101 22.55 18.24 -13.60
C PHE A 101 23.35 18.09 -14.90
N VAL A 102 22.97 18.83 -15.93
CA VAL A 102 23.71 18.89 -17.20
C VAL A 102 24.05 20.36 -17.47
N THR A 103 25.32 20.64 -17.74
CA THR A 103 25.79 21.99 -18.07
C THR A 103 25.41 22.34 -19.50
N ASP A 104 24.81 23.54 -19.71
CA ASP A 104 24.37 23.99 -21.03
C ASP A 104 25.56 24.44 -21.92
N ASP A 105 26.65 24.88 -21.29
CA ASP A 105 27.84 25.42 -21.94
C ASP A 105 28.88 24.34 -22.29
N THR A 106 29.06 23.35 -21.43
CA THR A 106 30.10 22.32 -21.61
C THR A 106 29.53 20.92 -21.81
N ASN A 107 28.20 20.76 -21.72
CA ASN A 107 27.47 19.50 -21.81
C ASN A 107 28.03 18.41 -20.86
N ARG A 108 28.48 18.82 -19.67
CA ARG A 108 28.97 17.92 -18.63
C ARG A 108 27.85 17.53 -17.71
N LYS A 109 27.84 16.26 -17.32
CA LYS A 109 26.83 15.69 -16.43
C LYS A 109 27.40 15.53 -15.02
N VAL A 110 26.64 15.97 -14.01
CA VAL A 110 26.93 15.81 -12.59
C VAL A 110 25.75 15.16 -11.92
N TRP A 111 26.00 14.18 -11.06
CA TRP A 111 24.98 13.53 -10.26
C TRP A 111 25.18 13.79 -8.77
N VAL A 112 24.08 14.01 -8.06
CA VAL A 112 24.03 14.01 -6.60
C VAL A 112 23.14 12.86 -6.18
N ILE A 113 23.71 11.84 -5.57
CA ILE A 113 22.97 10.70 -5.01
C ILE A 113 22.64 11.04 -3.58
N HIS A 114 21.35 11.10 -3.26
CA HIS A 114 20.83 11.22 -1.91
C HIS A 114 20.75 9.83 -1.28
N ILE A 115 21.49 9.61 -0.21
CA ILE A 115 21.66 8.30 0.40
C ILE A 115 21.00 8.33 1.77
N PRO A 116 19.94 7.54 2.00
CA PRO A 116 19.28 7.47 3.29
C PRO A 116 20.19 6.78 4.33
N LYS A 117 19.98 7.11 5.60
CA LYS A 117 20.57 6.35 6.71
C LYS A 117 20.10 4.89 6.66
N HIS A 118 20.94 3.97 7.10
CA HIS A 118 20.56 2.58 7.32
C HIS A 118 19.32 2.48 8.24
N LEU A 119 18.53 1.44 8.04
CA LEU A 119 17.45 1.14 8.98
C LEU A 119 18.02 0.64 10.30
N PRO A 120 17.41 0.96 11.46
CA PRO A 120 17.86 0.49 12.75
C PRO A 120 18.08 -1.04 12.76
N LYS A 121 19.18 -1.48 13.36
CA LYS A 121 19.62 -2.89 13.42
C LYS A 121 19.90 -3.54 12.06
N ARG A 122 19.95 -2.78 10.97
CA ARG A 122 20.15 -3.29 9.61
C ARG A 122 21.31 -2.59 8.93
N PRO A 123 22.56 -3.00 9.17
CA PRO A 123 23.68 -2.45 8.44
C PRO A 123 23.55 -2.76 6.94
N VAL A 124 23.97 -1.80 6.11
CA VAL A 124 23.93 -1.91 4.64
C VAL A 124 25.22 -2.59 4.18
N PHE A 125 25.05 -3.66 3.39
CA PHE A 125 26.18 -4.41 2.84
C PHE A 125 26.34 -4.14 1.35
N ALA A 126 27.59 -4.02 0.91
CA ALA A 126 27.99 -3.98 -0.49
C ALA A 126 29.15 -4.96 -0.71
N HIS A 127 29.13 -5.75 -1.78
CA HIS A 127 30.14 -6.81 -2.03
C HIS A 127 30.31 -7.80 -0.86
N ASN A 128 29.20 -8.15 -0.20
CA ASN A 128 29.16 -9.01 1.01
C ASN A 128 29.90 -8.45 2.23
N LYS A 129 30.24 -7.17 2.25
CA LYS A 129 30.88 -6.45 3.35
C LYS A 129 30.07 -5.22 3.73
N ALA A 130 30.11 -4.86 5.00
CA ALA A 130 29.61 -3.58 5.46
C ALA A 130 30.75 -2.56 5.41
N TRP A 131 30.48 -1.38 4.88
CA TRP A 131 31.45 -0.29 4.73
C TRP A 131 31.13 0.85 5.67
N GLN A 132 32.14 1.61 6.08
CA GLN A 132 32.01 2.86 6.83
C GLN A 132 33.03 3.88 6.35
N ARG A 133 32.82 5.14 6.73
CA ARG A 133 33.79 6.21 6.52
C ARG A 133 34.49 6.52 7.84
N ILE A 134 35.81 6.66 7.77
CA ILE A 134 36.63 7.23 8.85
C ILE A 134 37.33 8.43 8.22
N GLU A 135 36.95 9.63 8.62
CA GLU A 135 37.35 10.88 7.98
C GLU A 135 37.01 10.87 6.48
N ASP A 136 38.00 10.91 5.59
CA ASP A 136 37.88 10.86 4.13
C ASP A 136 38.09 9.47 3.53
N SER A 137 38.36 8.47 4.38
CA SER A 137 38.72 7.13 3.93
C SER A 137 37.53 6.15 3.97
N LEU A 138 37.39 5.36 2.91
CA LEU A 138 36.47 4.24 2.81
C LEU A 138 37.13 2.99 3.39
N VAL A 139 36.57 2.43 4.46
CA VAL A 139 37.08 1.25 5.14
C VAL A 139 36.00 0.23 5.40
N GLU A 140 36.39 -1.03 5.59
CA GLU A 140 35.46 -2.06 6.08
C GLU A 140 34.98 -1.68 7.49
N MET A 141 33.70 -1.92 7.77
CA MET A 141 33.07 -1.50 9.02
C MET A 141 33.74 -2.16 10.23
N THR A 142 34.07 -1.34 11.21
CA THR A 142 34.62 -1.86 12.49
C THR A 142 33.56 -2.62 13.28
N ALA A 143 34.02 -3.52 14.16
CA ALA A 143 33.14 -4.29 15.05
C ALA A 143 32.31 -3.37 15.96
N GLU A 144 32.92 -2.25 16.41
CA GLU A 144 32.27 -1.27 17.28
C GLU A 144 31.11 -0.58 16.53
N ARG A 145 31.32 -0.16 15.27
CA ARG A 145 30.25 0.45 14.47
C ARG A 145 29.16 -0.56 14.14
N MET A 146 29.54 -1.78 13.78
CA MET A 146 28.58 -2.87 13.54
C MET A 146 27.70 -3.10 14.77
N SER A 147 28.32 -3.22 15.97
CA SER A 147 27.58 -3.39 17.22
C SER A 147 26.67 -2.19 17.48
N ALA A 148 27.16 -0.96 17.28
CA ALA A 148 26.37 0.24 17.47
C ALA A 148 25.10 0.25 16.58
N ILE A 149 25.19 -0.17 15.31
CA ILE A 149 24.02 -0.28 14.42
C ILE A 149 23.08 -1.40 14.87
N LEU A 150 23.62 -2.57 15.27
CA LEU A 150 22.82 -3.70 15.74
C LEU A 150 22.11 -3.41 17.08
N ASP A 151 22.69 -2.55 17.90
CA ASP A 151 22.14 -2.12 19.20
C ASP A 151 21.23 -0.89 19.06
N GLU A 152 21.16 -0.26 17.86
CA GLU A 152 20.24 0.85 17.64
C GLU A 152 18.81 0.46 17.99
N PRO A 153 18.11 1.27 18.80
CA PRO A 153 16.70 1.04 19.04
C PRO A 153 15.94 1.12 17.70
N ILE A 154 15.08 0.15 17.47
CA ILE A 154 14.29 0.11 16.22
C ILE A 154 13.47 1.38 16.05
N PHE A 155 13.27 2.15 17.13
CA PHE A 155 12.50 3.40 17.17
C PHE A 155 13.04 4.33 18.27
N SER A 156 12.69 5.62 18.19
CA SER A 156 13.06 6.63 19.20
C SER A 156 12.84 6.09 20.61
N GLU A 157 13.86 6.20 21.46
CA GLU A 157 13.91 5.65 22.83
C GLU A 157 12.79 6.14 23.77
N THR A 158 12.01 7.11 23.34
CA THR A 158 10.92 7.63 24.13
C THR A 158 9.58 7.41 23.44
N ASP A 159 8.80 6.45 23.94
CA ASP A 159 7.38 6.36 23.63
C ASP A 159 6.71 7.73 23.85
N TRP A 160 6.37 8.39 22.73
CA TRP A 160 5.76 9.71 22.75
C TRP A 160 4.47 9.71 23.58
N SER A 161 3.70 8.63 23.52
CA SER A 161 2.42 8.52 24.24
C SER A 161 2.57 8.37 25.74
N ALA A 162 3.75 7.90 26.20
CA ALA A 162 4.07 7.71 27.61
C ALA A 162 4.57 8.99 28.31
N GLN A 163 4.83 10.06 27.55
CA GLN A 163 5.33 11.31 28.11
C GLN A 163 4.23 12.01 28.94
N ILE A 164 4.65 12.53 30.10
CA ILE A 164 3.77 13.28 30.99
C ILE A 164 3.48 14.66 30.37
N VAL A 165 2.22 15.06 30.43
CA VAL A 165 1.77 16.41 30.06
C VAL A 165 1.91 17.31 31.29
N ALA A 166 2.81 18.30 31.23
CA ALA A 166 3.30 19.03 32.37
C ALA A 166 2.17 19.66 33.24
N ASP A 167 1.14 20.23 32.60
CA ASP A 167 0.07 20.95 33.28
C ASP A 167 -1.26 20.18 33.26
N ALA A 168 -1.22 18.85 33.02
CA ALA A 168 -2.44 18.05 33.03
C ALA A 168 -2.76 17.51 34.41
N MET A 169 -4.02 17.63 34.79
CA MET A 169 -4.60 17.16 36.04
C MET A 169 -5.75 16.17 35.74
N ILE A 170 -6.24 15.51 36.80
CA ILE A 170 -7.37 14.56 36.67
C ILE A 170 -8.62 15.24 36.13
N GLU A 171 -8.81 16.49 36.49
CA GLU A 171 -9.92 17.34 36.06
C GLU A 171 -9.93 17.61 34.55
N ASP A 172 -8.81 17.40 33.88
CA ASP A 172 -8.69 17.43 32.41
C ASP A 172 -9.25 16.17 31.74
N LEU A 173 -9.54 15.14 32.50
CA LEU A 173 -10.11 13.90 32.01
C LEU A 173 -11.63 13.91 32.09
N ASP A 174 -12.27 13.25 31.13
CA ASP A 174 -13.72 13.14 31.03
C ASP A 174 -14.25 12.01 31.94
N GLU A 175 -15.21 12.29 32.79
CA GLU A 175 -15.75 11.35 33.75
C GLU A 175 -16.48 10.17 33.05
N VAL A 176 -17.18 10.43 31.94
CA VAL A 176 -17.90 9.42 31.18
C VAL A 176 -16.89 8.49 30.48
N ALA A 177 -15.80 9.06 29.96
CA ALA A 177 -14.71 8.29 29.38
C ALA A 177 -14.02 7.40 30.42
N ILE A 178 -13.75 7.90 31.63
CA ILE A 178 -13.19 7.12 32.74
C ILE A 178 -14.15 5.99 33.13
N ALA A 179 -15.45 6.28 33.26
CA ALA A 179 -16.45 5.26 33.60
C ALA A 179 -16.51 4.15 32.55
N LYS A 180 -16.51 4.52 31.27
CA LYS A 180 -16.44 3.55 30.15
C LYS A 180 -15.16 2.74 30.17
N ALA A 181 -14.00 3.38 30.41
CA ALA A 181 -12.72 2.71 30.52
C ALA A 181 -12.72 1.65 31.63
N ARG A 182 -13.26 1.97 32.83
CA ARG A 182 -13.41 1.03 33.94
C ARG A 182 -14.30 -0.15 33.57
N MET A 183 -15.42 0.10 32.91
CA MET A 183 -16.31 -0.95 32.44
C MET A 183 -15.64 -1.90 31.45
N MET A 184 -14.86 -1.35 30.52
CA MET A 184 -14.12 -2.14 29.53
C MET A 184 -12.95 -2.90 30.18
N PHE A 185 -12.22 -2.27 31.09
CA PHE A 185 -11.15 -2.89 31.87
C PHE A 185 -11.64 -4.17 32.59
N LYS A 186 -12.79 -4.10 33.25
CA LYS A 186 -13.39 -5.27 33.91
C LYS A 186 -13.69 -6.43 32.97
N LYS A 187 -14.09 -6.13 31.73
CA LYS A 187 -14.33 -7.17 30.71
C LYS A 187 -13.05 -7.90 30.33
N VAL A 188 -11.95 -7.19 30.20
CA VAL A 188 -10.63 -7.76 29.85
C VAL A 188 -10.02 -8.48 31.06
N HIS A 189 -10.07 -7.85 32.23
CA HIS A 189 -9.46 -8.34 33.48
C HIS A 189 -10.49 -9.04 34.39
N SER A 190 -11.23 -10.00 33.85
CA SER A 190 -12.32 -10.70 34.54
C SER A 190 -11.90 -11.44 35.84
N ARG A 191 -10.59 -11.67 36.03
CA ARG A 191 -10.03 -12.27 37.26
C ARG A 191 -10.01 -11.31 38.44
N ILE A 192 -10.04 -10.00 38.19
CA ILE A 192 -10.08 -8.98 39.24
C ILE A 192 -11.54 -8.75 39.64
N PRO A 193 -11.88 -8.87 40.95
CA PRO A 193 -13.24 -8.65 41.40
C PRO A 193 -13.77 -7.26 41.02
N GLU A 194 -15.00 -7.18 40.57
CA GLU A 194 -15.60 -5.88 40.17
C GLU A 194 -15.62 -4.87 41.32
N ALA A 195 -15.90 -5.33 42.54
CA ALA A 195 -15.91 -4.50 43.74
C ALA A 195 -14.51 -3.87 44.01
N GLU A 196 -13.43 -4.58 43.69
CA GLU A 196 -12.06 -4.09 43.83
C GLU A 196 -11.79 -2.95 42.82
N VAL A 197 -12.13 -3.17 41.52
CA VAL A 197 -11.93 -2.14 40.48
C VAL A 197 -12.75 -0.89 40.79
N ASN A 198 -13.96 -1.06 41.31
CA ASN A 198 -14.84 0.06 41.67
C ASN A 198 -14.34 0.84 42.91
N ALA A 199 -13.59 0.18 43.79
CA ALA A 199 -13.01 0.80 44.97
C ALA A 199 -11.75 1.65 44.69
N TRP A 200 -11.09 1.47 43.52
CA TRP A 200 -9.90 2.22 43.15
C TRP A 200 -10.25 3.72 42.96
N THR A 201 -9.40 4.59 43.45
CA THR A 201 -9.45 6.01 43.07
C THR A 201 -9.16 6.16 41.57
N VAL A 202 -9.41 7.32 41.00
CA VAL A 202 -9.08 7.58 39.60
C VAL A 202 -7.59 7.44 39.37
N GLU A 203 -6.76 8.00 40.27
CA GLU A 203 -5.29 7.92 40.20
C GLU A 203 -4.81 6.45 40.22
N THR A 204 -5.38 5.64 41.11
CA THR A 204 -5.04 4.23 41.22
C THR A 204 -5.41 3.49 39.92
N PHE A 205 -6.58 3.75 39.37
CA PHE A 205 -7.03 3.14 38.13
C PHE A 205 -6.11 3.52 36.96
N LEU A 206 -5.85 4.80 36.75
CA LEU A 206 -4.97 5.30 35.68
C LEU A 206 -3.54 4.76 35.82
N SER A 207 -3.03 4.65 37.06
CA SER A 207 -1.70 4.09 37.34
C SER A 207 -1.65 2.60 36.99
N LYS A 208 -2.71 1.83 37.30
CA LYS A 208 -2.80 0.40 36.94
C LYS A 208 -2.88 0.16 35.42
N CYS A 209 -3.52 1.08 34.69
CA CYS A 209 -3.54 1.10 33.22
C CYS A 209 -2.24 1.66 32.60
N GLY A 210 -1.26 2.10 33.41
CA GLY A 210 0.02 2.64 32.93
C GLY A 210 -0.05 4.02 32.27
N ILE A 211 -1.20 4.71 32.31
CA ILE A 211 -1.42 6.03 31.69
C ILE A 211 -1.30 7.19 32.68
N MET A 212 -0.96 6.89 33.93
CA MET A 212 -0.48 7.85 34.92
C MET A 212 0.86 7.38 35.43
N LYS A 213 1.89 8.24 35.39
CA LYS A 213 3.27 7.93 35.78
C LYS A 213 3.80 8.99 36.73
N ASN A 214 4.36 8.58 37.85
CA ASN A 214 4.91 9.52 38.87
C ASN A 214 3.93 10.62 39.28
N GLY A 215 2.64 10.30 39.36
CA GLY A 215 1.58 11.25 39.68
C GLY A 215 1.16 12.18 38.51
N GLY A 216 1.79 12.08 37.35
CA GLY A 216 1.50 12.90 36.17
C GLY A 216 0.64 12.15 35.12
N ILE A 217 -0.21 12.88 34.45
CA ILE A 217 -1.07 12.40 33.37
C ILE A 217 -0.25 12.29 32.08
N THR A 218 -0.29 11.10 31.42
CA THR A 218 0.42 10.88 30.17
C THR A 218 -0.37 11.39 28.95
N ARG A 219 0.30 11.56 27.82
CA ARG A 219 -0.37 11.88 26.53
C ARG A 219 -1.39 10.81 26.14
N ALA A 220 -1.11 9.54 26.41
CA ALA A 220 -2.05 8.45 26.20
C ALA A 220 -3.36 8.63 26.99
N ALA A 221 -3.27 9.08 28.24
CA ALA A 221 -4.45 9.39 29.05
C ALA A 221 -5.30 10.51 28.44
N ILE A 222 -4.67 11.59 27.97
CA ILE A 222 -5.39 12.68 27.29
C ILE A 222 -6.05 12.18 25.99
N ILE A 223 -5.33 11.39 25.18
CA ILE A 223 -5.88 10.85 23.92
C ILE A 223 -7.13 10.01 24.17
N LEU A 224 -7.08 9.12 25.16
CA LEU A 224 -8.17 8.17 25.39
C LEU A 224 -9.29 8.73 26.25
N LEU A 225 -8.96 9.56 27.25
CA LEU A 225 -9.88 9.94 28.32
C LEU A 225 -9.99 11.47 28.52
N GLY A 226 -9.22 12.29 27.79
CA GLY A 226 -9.20 13.75 27.99
C GLY A 226 -10.51 14.41 27.57
N LYS A 227 -10.91 15.47 28.28
CA LYS A 227 -11.99 16.36 27.83
C LYS A 227 -11.63 17.01 26.48
N TYR A 228 -12.63 17.47 25.75
CA TYR A 228 -12.43 18.14 24.45
C TYR A 228 -11.37 19.25 24.52
N GLU A 229 -11.42 20.09 25.55
CA GLU A 229 -10.50 21.20 25.76
C GLU A 229 -9.07 20.72 26.04
N SER A 230 -8.92 19.55 26.63
CA SER A 230 -7.61 18.96 26.97
C SER A 230 -6.79 18.55 25.76
N ALA A 231 -7.40 18.44 24.58
CA ALA A 231 -6.69 18.20 23.32
C ALA A 231 -5.61 19.26 23.04
N PHE A 232 -5.81 20.51 23.50
CA PHE A 232 -4.81 21.58 23.33
C PHE A 232 -3.51 21.34 24.09
N LYS A 233 -3.54 20.55 25.14
CA LYS A 233 -2.36 20.19 25.93
C LYS A 233 -1.42 19.22 25.18
N LEU A 234 -1.90 18.60 24.10
CA LEU A 234 -1.09 17.73 23.24
C LEU A 234 -0.29 18.51 22.19
N ARG A 235 -0.55 19.81 22.01
CA ARG A 235 0.12 20.59 20.96
C ARG A 235 1.65 20.52 21.08
N PRO A 236 2.36 20.49 19.92
CA PRO A 236 1.87 20.68 18.55
C PRO A 236 1.22 19.42 17.91
N ALA A 237 1.17 18.29 18.61
CA ALA A 237 0.53 17.06 18.11
C ALA A 237 -0.99 17.25 17.91
N VAL A 238 -1.54 16.49 16.95
CA VAL A 238 -2.95 16.56 16.59
C VAL A 238 -3.61 15.21 16.84
N ALA A 239 -4.42 15.12 17.92
CA ALA A 239 -5.26 13.95 18.21
C ALA A 239 -6.67 14.20 17.65
N GLN A 240 -6.85 13.95 16.36
CA GLN A 240 -8.10 14.22 15.65
C GLN A 240 -8.33 13.19 14.56
N VAL A 241 -9.59 12.74 14.43
CA VAL A 241 -10.10 11.99 13.30
C VAL A 241 -11.02 12.91 12.48
N THR A 242 -10.79 12.97 11.18
CA THR A 242 -11.69 13.66 10.26
C THR A 242 -12.48 12.61 9.49
N TRP A 243 -13.78 12.53 9.75
CA TRP A 243 -14.69 11.77 8.91
C TRP A 243 -15.19 12.64 7.78
N THR A 244 -15.25 12.05 6.56
CA THR A 244 -15.73 12.71 5.36
C THR A 244 -16.58 11.73 4.57
N ARG A 245 -17.82 12.10 4.26
CA ARG A 245 -18.68 11.30 3.38
C ARG A 245 -18.68 11.87 1.98
N ARG A 246 -18.52 10.97 0.99
CA ARG A 246 -18.54 11.30 -0.44
C ARG A 246 -19.70 10.60 -1.15
N ASP A 247 -20.21 11.24 -2.18
CA ASP A 247 -21.20 10.65 -3.07
C ASP A 247 -20.55 9.83 -4.22
N GLU A 248 -21.38 9.34 -5.13
CA GLU A 248 -20.94 8.58 -6.33
C GLU A 248 -20.06 9.41 -7.28
N LYS A 249 -20.18 10.74 -7.24
CA LYS A 249 -19.35 11.67 -8.03
C LYS A 249 -18.05 12.05 -7.33
N GLN A 250 -17.79 11.49 -6.15
CA GLN A 250 -16.65 11.82 -5.29
C GLN A 250 -16.71 13.22 -4.69
N GLU A 251 -17.86 13.88 -4.71
CA GLU A 251 -18.08 15.16 -4.05
C GLU A 251 -18.28 14.94 -2.54
N VAL A 252 -17.79 15.90 -1.75
CA VAL A 252 -17.98 15.87 -0.30
C VAL A 252 -19.40 16.28 0.03
N VAL A 253 -20.16 15.38 0.63
CA VAL A 253 -21.56 15.59 1.05
C VAL A 253 -21.64 16.02 2.51
N ASP A 254 -20.79 15.46 3.36
CA ASP A 254 -20.74 15.75 4.78
C ASP A 254 -19.34 15.52 5.34
N TYR A 255 -18.99 16.20 6.44
CA TYR A 255 -17.74 15.97 7.16
C TYR A 255 -17.86 16.41 8.62
N GLU A 256 -17.09 15.75 9.48
CA GLU A 256 -17.01 16.12 10.89
C GLU A 256 -15.59 15.84 11.43
N HIS A 257 -15.19 16.66 12.40
CA HIS A 257 -13.92 16.53 13.08
C HIS A 257 -14.14 16.03 14.50
N PHE A 258 -13.62 14.86 14.77
CA PHE A 258 -13.67 14.22 16.08
C PHE A 258 -12.32 14.34 16.78
N THR A 259 -12.33 14.68 18.05
CA THR A 259 -11.12 14.78 18.87
C THR A 259 -11.24 13.87 20.11
N VAL A 260 -10.35 14.04 21.08
CA VAL A 260 -10.41 13.30 22.37
C VAL A 260 -11.74 13.52 23.09
N PRO A 261 -12.21 12.58 23.90
CA PRO A 261 -11.63 11.28 24.30
C PRO A 261 -11.93 10.17 23.30
N PHE A 262 -10.91 9.52 22.72
CA PHE A 262 -11.14 8.54 21.68
C PHE A 262 -11.91 7.30 22.12
N ILE A 263 -11.93 6.97 23.42
CA ILE A 263 -12.75 5.85 23.91
C ILE A 263 -14.26 6.09 23.72
N LEU A 264 -14.72 7.34 23.65
CA LEU A 264 -16.11 7.71 23.37
C LEU A 264 -16.28 7.98 21.87
N THR A 265 -15.39 8.76 21.31
CA THR A 265 -15.42 9.27 19.94
C THR A 265 -15.50 8.17 18.88
N VAL A 266 -14.89 7.01 19.12
CA VAL A 266 -14.97 5.88 18.16
C VAL A 266 -16.39 5.36 17.97
N ASP A 267 -17.22 5.39 19.00
CA ASP A 267 -18.63 5.00 18.88
C ASP A 267 -19.46 6.09 18.18
N GLU A 268 -19.12 7.37 18.40
CA GLU A 268 -19.74 8.49 17.70
C GLU A 268 -19.45 8.40 16.19
N ILE A 269 -18.18 8.16 15.82
CA ILE A 269 -17.77 7.94 14.43
C ILE A 269 -18.55 6.77 13.82
N LEU A 270 -18.66 5.65 14.52
CA LEU A 270 -19.42 4.48 14.04
C LEU A 270 -20.87 4.84 13.76
N SER A 271 -21.49 5.67 14.63
CA SER A 271 -22.88 6.09 14.47
C SER A 271 -23.11 7.02 13.26
N LYS A 272 -22.06 7.66 12.75
CA LYS A 272 -22.12 8.54 11.58
C LYS A 272 -22.09 7.79 10.25
N ILE A 273 -21.63 6.54 10.23
CA ILE A 273 -21.53 5.77 8.99
C ILE A 273 -22.94 5.45 8.49
N GLU A 274 -23.29 5.96 7.31
CA GLU A 274 -24.61 5.73 6.70
C GLU A 274 -24.64 4.45 5.85
N ASN A 275 -23.52 4.11 5.18
CA ASN A 275 -23.42 2.95 4.29
C ASN A 275 -23.10 1.65 5.06
N LEU A 276 -23.77 1.40 6.19
CA LEU A 276 -23.55 0.16 6.98
C LEU A 276 -24.29 -1.06 6.42
N THR A 277 -25.35 -0.83 5.66
CA THR A 277 -26.23 -1.89 5.14
C THR A 277 -26.51 -1.70 3.66
N MET A 278 -26.60 -2.78 2.93
CA MET A 278 -27.04 -2.82 1.54
C MET A 278 -28.26 -3.70 1.39
N ARG A 279 -29.08 -3.42 0.39
CA ARG A 279 -30.22 -4.27 0.01
C ARG A 279 -29.82 -5.14 -1.17
N GLU A 280 -29.92 -6.43 -1.02
CA GLU A 280 -29.72 -7.41 -2.07
C GLU A 280 -31.05 -8.06 -2.43
N MET A 281 -31.29 -8.30 -3.72
CA MET A 281 -32.42 -9.07 -4.21
C MET A 281 -31.98 -10.53 -4.42
N PRO A 282 -32.22 -11.44 -3.48
CA PRO A 282 -31.88 -12.85 -3.68
C PRO A 282 -32.66 -13.42 -4.87
N GLY A 283 -32.03 -14.28 -5.66
CA GLY A 283 -32.68 -14.92 -6.80
C GLY A 283 -33.93 -15.74 -6.35
N GLY A 284 -35.06 -15.50 -7.01
CA GLY A 284 -36.30 -16.23 -6.76
C GLY A 284 -37.26 -15.63 -5.72
N THR A 285 -36.96 -14.43 -5.21
CA THR A 285 -37.86 -13.66 -4.34
C THR A 285 -37.99 -12.20 -4.83
N LEU A 286 -39.14 -11.59 -4.51
CA LEU A 286 -39.38 -10.16 -4.72
C LEU A 286 -39.08 -9.31 -3.47
N PHE A 287 -38.65 -9.95 -2.39
CA PHE A 287 -38.34 -9.28 -1.14
C PHE A 287 -36.84 -9.10 -1.02
N PRO A 288 -36.35 -7.84 -0.89
CA PRO A 288 -34.93 -7.58 -0.68
C PRO A 288 -34.51 -8.01 0.74
N ASP A 289 -33.38 -8.69 0.85
CA ASP A 289 -32.71 -8.91 2.10
C ASP A 289 -31.79 -7.73 2.43
N THR A 290 -31.67 -7.39 3.71
CA THR A 290 -30.75 -6.36 4.18
C THR A 290 -29.50 -7.04 4.69
N MET A 291 -28.38 -6.78 4.06
CA MET A 291 -27.08 -7.29 4.48
C MET A 291 -26.21 -6.15 5.04
N LYS A 292 -25.35 -6.47 6.02
CA LYS A 292 -24.30 -5.52 6.43
C LYS A 292 -23.30 -5.33 5.29
N GLN A 293 -23.08 -4.10 4.91
CA GLN A 293 -22.08 -3.75 3.89
C GLN A 293 -20.66 -3.96 4.42
N TYR A 294 -20.43 -3.67 5.69
CA TYR A 294 -19.15 -3.86 6.36
C TYR A 294 -19.33 -4.70 7.63
N ASP A 295 -18.30 -5.44 8.00
CA ASP A 295 -18.22 -6.13 9.27
C ASP A 295 -17.80 -5.18 10.39
N ASP A 296 -18.51 -5.24 11.54
CA ASP A 296 -18.26 -4.33 12.66
C ASP A 296 -16.83 -4.45 13.21
N TYR A 297 -16.27 -5.66 13.21
CA TYR A 297 -14.90 -5.90 13.63
C TYR A 297 -13.92 -5.20 12.69
N THR A 298 -14.15 -5.30 11.39
CA THR A 298 -13.27 -4.71 10.35
C THR A 298 -13.25 -3.19 10.44
N ILE A 299 -14.40 -2.54 10.65
CA ILE A 299 -14.50 -1.09 10.87
C ILE A 299 -13.70 -0.69 12.12
N ARG A 300 -13.96 -1.38 13.22
CA ARG A 300 -13.32 -1.14 14.51
C ARG A 300 -11.81 -1.30 14.41
N GLU A 301 -11.36 -2.39 13.83
CA GLU A 301 -9.94 -2.70 13.68
C GLU A 301 -9.19 -1.65 12.85
N ALA A 302 -9.77 -1.25 11.71
CA ALA A 302 -9.15 -0.23 10.86
C ALA A 302 -9.03 1.14 11.57
N LEU A 303 -10.07 1.58 12.28
CA LEU A 303 -10.06 2.84 13.01
C LEU A 303 -9.09 2.81 14.20
N HIS A 304 -9.14 1.74 14.99
CA HIS A 304 -8.27 1.60 16.15
C HIS A 304 -6.80 1.46 15.76
N ASN A 305 -6.50 0.78 14.66
CA ASN A 305 -5.13 0.71 14.12
C ASN A 305 -4.63 2.10 13.71
N CYS A 306 -5.47 2.94 13.11
CA CYS A 306 -5.09 4.31 12.83
C CYS A 306 -4.76 5.09 14.12
N ILE A 307 -5.53 4.93 15.19
CA ILE A 307 -5.28 5.59 16.48
C ILE A 307 -4.00 5.06 17.13
N ALA A 308 -3.83 3.74 17.20
CA ALA A 308 -2.69 3.08 17.83
C ALA A 308 -1.36 3.38 17.13
N HIS A 309 -1.37 3.44 15.79
CA HIS A 309 -0.17 3.56 14.96
C HIS A 309 0.07 4.96 14.38
N GLN A 310 -0.80 5.95 14.68
CA GLN A 310 -0.59 7.35 14.30
C GLN A 310 0.76 7.85 14.82
N ASP A 311 1.53 8.48 13.96
CA ASP A 311 2.66 9.28 14.37
C ASP A 311 2.17 10.70 14.71
N TYR A 312 1.83 10.89 15.98
CA TYR A 312 1.30 12.17 16.46
C TYR A 312 2.31 13.32 16.36
N THR A 313 3.62 13.00 16.26
CA THR A 313 4.68 14.02 16.10
C THR A 313 4.65 14.68 14.72
N MET A 314 4.05 14.03 13.73
CA MET A 314 3.89 14.58 12.37
C MET A 314 2.78 15.62 12.24
N GLN A 315 2.04 15.92 13.31
CA GLN A 315 0.99 16.95 13.35
C GLN A 315 -0.12 16.77 12.29
N GLN A 316 -0.35 15.53 11.86
CA GLN A 316 -1.36 15.18 10.88
C GLN A 316 -2.59 14.55 11.56
N ARG A 317 -3.73 14.66 10.89
CA ARG A 317 -4.98 14.06 11.32
C ARG A 317 -5.07 12.62 10.83
N ILE A 318 -5.84 11.81 11.54
CA ILE A 318 -6.35 10.54 11.02
C ILE A 318 -7.50 10.87 10.06
N ASN A 319 -7.51 10.31 8.87
CA ASN A 319 -8.62 10.50 7.94
C ASN A 319 -9.42 9.22 7.82
N PHE A 320 -10.73 9.38 7.87
CA PHE A 320 -11.71 8.35 7.59
C PHE A 320 -12.67 8.87 6.52
N VAL A 321 -12.66 8.25 5.33
CA VAL A 321 -13.54 8.64 4.22
C VAL A 321 -14.53 7.53 3.97
N GLU A 322 -15.80 7.86 4.08
CA GLU A 322 -16.92 7.01 3.72
C GLU A 322 -17.30 7.27 2.25
N ASN A 323 -17.22 6.23 1.45
CA ASN A 323 -17.61 6.21 0.04
C ASN A 323 -18.78 5.25 -0.13
N PRO A 324 -19.63 5.37 -1.15
CA PRO A 324 -20.73 4.44 -1.38
C PRO A 324 -20.33 2.96 -1.47
N THR A 325 -19.11 2.67 -1.91
CA THR A 325 -18.64 1.32 -2.20
C THR A 325 -17.48 0.85 -1.32
N TYR A 326 -16.83 1.76 -0.58
CA TYR A 326 -15.71 1.43 0.30
C TYR A 326 -15.56 2.43 1.44
N LEU A 327 -14.92 1.97 2.51
CA LEU A 327 -14.40 2.81 3.57
C LEU A 327 -12.89 2.96 3.40
N TYR A 328 -12.39 4.18 3.55
CA TYR A 328 -10.96 4.48 3.45
C TYR A 328 -10.47 5.10 4.74
N TYR A 329 -9.40 4.54 5.28
CA TYR A 329 -8.73 5.04 6.48
C TYR A 329 -7.29 5.37 6.17
N SER A 330 -6.76 6.43 6.78
CA SER A 330 -5.32 6.71 6.71
C SER A 330 -4.79 7.40 7.95
N ASN A 331 -3.56 7.07 8.29
CA ASN A 331 -2.81 7.68 9.38
C ASN A 331 -1.38 8.02 8.96
N ALA A 332 -0.77 8.97 9.67
CA ALA A 332 0.63 9.31 9.51
C ALA A 332 1.52 8.28 10.21
N GLY A 333 2.69 8.04 9.65
CA GLY A 333 3.71 7.14 10.18
C GLY A 333 4.08 6.02 9.22
N SER A 334 5.22 5.38 9.46
CA SER A 334 5.65 4.20 8.71
C SER A 334 4.83 2.96 9.09
N PHE A 335 4.68 2.03 8.15
CA PHE A 335 4.05 0.74 8.42
C PHE A 335 5.02 -0.17 9.16
N ILE A 336 4.76 -0.41 10.45
CA ILE A 336 5.70 -1.11 11.34
C ILE A 336 6.07 -2.51 10.86
N PRO A 337 5.16 -3.35 10.34
CA PRO A 337 5.53 -4.65 9.78
C PRO A 337 6.45 -4.56 8.54
N GLY A 338 6.66 -3.36 7.98
CA GLY A 338 7.42 -3.11 6.76
C GLY A 338 6.63 -3.44 5.50
N THR A 339 6.13 -4.65 5.34
CA THR A 339 5.31 -5.08 4.20
C THR A 339 4.00 -5.70 4.64
N LEU A 340 3.00 -5.68 3.76
CA LEU A 340 1.71 -6.34 4.01
C LEU A 340 1.89 -7.86 4.16
N GLU A 341 2.80 -8.44 3.37
CA GLU A 341 3.12 -9.86 3.45
C GLU A 341 3.62 -10.24 4.84
N ASN A 342 4.56 -9.48 5.40
CA ASN A 342 5.02 -9.70 6.78
C ASN A 342 3.87 -9.62 7.79
N ALA A 343 2.96 -8.65 7.63
CA ALA A 343 1.80 -8.49 8.51
C ALA A 343 0.81 -9.67 8.44
N LEU A 344 0.74 -10.38 7.30
CA LEU A 344 -0.16 -11.51 7.09
C LEU A 344 0.49 -12.86 7.44
N THR A 345 1.82 -12.99 7.29
CA THR A 345 2.55 -14.26 7.53
C THR A 345 3.08 -14.40 8.95
N ASN A 346 3.41 -13.29 9.61
CA ASN A 346 3.99 -13.34 10.94
C ASN A 346 3.01 -13.94 11.94
N GLU A 347 3.41 -15.02 12.63
CA GLU A 347 2.61 -15.69 13.66
C GLU A 347 2.90 -15.15 15.07
N GLU A 348 4.02 -14.45 15.23
CA GLU A 348 4.42 -13.88 16.51
C GLU A 348 3.69 -12.55 16.78
N PRO A 349 3.37 -12.24 18.04
CA PRO A 349 2.90 -10.93 18.42
C PRO A 349 3.87 -9.83 17.98
N GLN A 350 3.36 -8.67 17.59
CA GLN A 350 4.18 -7.54 17.20
C GLN A 350 5.08 -7.13 18.37
N ALA A 351 6.39 -7.20 18.15
CA ALA A 351 7.39 -6.94 19.19
C ALA A 351 7.49 -5.46 19.59
N TYR A 352 6.97 -4.57 18.74
CA TYR A 352 7.11 -3.13 18.92
C TYR A 352 5.84 -2.35 18.51
N PHE A 353 5.52 -1.32 19.31
CA PHE A 353 4.45 -0.35 19.04
C PHE A 353 5.02 1.07 19.11
N ARG A 354 4.68 1.93 18.13
CA ARG A 354 5.09 3.34 18.13
C ARG A 354 4.64 4.10 19.37
N ASN A 355 3.43 3.79 19.83
CA ASN A 355 2.79 4.38 21.00
C ASN A 355 2.49 3.28 22.02
N GLU A 356 3.52 2.69 22.63
CA GLU A 356 3.35 1.51 23.49
C GLU A 356 2.40 1.75 24.67
N CYS A 357 2.53 2.89 25.34
CA CYS A 357 1.66 3.27 26.45
C CYS A 357 0.19 3.39 26.01
N LEU A 358 -0.04 4.02 24.85
CA LEU A 358 -1.36 4.14 24.26
C LEU A 358 -1.93 2.77 23.89
N CYS A 359 -1.16 1.94 23.20
CA CYS A 359 -1.59 0.60 22.79
C CYS A 359 -1.92 -0.29 23.98
N ARG A 360 -1.11 -0.28 25.04
CA ARG A 360 -1.41 -1.02 26.29
C ARG A 360 -2.74 -0.61 26.90
N ALA A 361 -2.96 0.69 27.03
CA ALA A 361 -4.24 1.19 27.54
C ALA A 361 -5.41 0.83 26.63
N MET A 362 -5.24 0.88 25.30
CA MET A 362 -6.27 0.45 24.35
C MET A 362 -6.59 -1.04 24.49
N VAL A 363 -5.61 -1.89 24.82
CA VAL A 363 -5.83 -3.31 25.17
C VAL A 363 -6.64 -3.42 26.45
N ASP A 364 -6.22 -2.75 27.51
CA ASP A 364 -6.93 -2.76 28.80
C ASP A 364 -8.38 -2.28 28.67
N PHE A 365 -8.65 -1.37 27.72
CA PHE A 365 -10.00 -0.84 27.44
C PHE A 365 -10.72 -1.62 26.33
N ASN A 366 -10.25 -2.81 25.96
CA ASN A 366 -10.85 -3.67 24.93
C ASN A 366 -11.04 -2.98 23.57
N MET A 367 -10.21 -2.03 23.25
CA MET A 367 -10.21 -1.36 21.94
C MET A 367 -9.44 -2.16 20.89
N ILE A 368 -8.26 -2.68 21.22
CA ILE A 368 -7.44 -3.53 20.36
C ILE A 368 -7.11 -4.84 21.09
N ASP A 369 -6.65 -5.84 20.32
CA ASP A 369 -6.20 -7.11 20.85
C ASP A 369 -4.65 -7.22 20.75
N THR A 370 -4.04 -8.01 21.63
CA THR A 370 -2.57 -8.13 21.73
C THR A 370 -1.96 -9.12 20.74
N VAL A 371 -2.77 -9.90 20.01
CA VAL A 371 -2.29 -11.09 19.30
C VAL A 371 -1.85 -10.79 17.87
N SER A 372 -1.72 -9.51 17.48
CA SER A 372 -1.25 -9.04 16.15
C SER A 372 -1.92 -9.70 14.94
N ARG A 373 -3.18 -10.16 15.10
CA ARG A 373 -3.95 -10.84 14.06
C ARG A 373 -4.98 -9.94 13.38
N GLY A 374 -5.04 -8.66 13.75
CA GLY A 374 -6.07 -7.73 13.31
C GLY A 374 -6.14 -7.60 11.80
N ILE A 375 -5.01 -7.34 11.14
CA ILE A 375 -4.94 -7.23 9.67
C ILE A 375 -5.34 -8.56 9.02
N LYS A 376 -4.74 -9.68 9.45
CA LYS A 376 -5.05 -11.02 8.92
C LYS A 376 -6.53 -11.36 9.09
N LYS A 377 -7.14 -10.96 10.21
CA LYS A 377 -8.56 -11.17 10.48
C LYS A 377 -9.44 -10.32 9.57
N MET A 378 -9.09 -9.06 9.29
CA MET A 378 -9.81 -8.25 8.30
C MET A 378 -9.82 -8.91 6.91
N PHE A 379 -8.67 -9.45 6.46
CA PHE A 379 -8.59 -10.20 5.21
C PHE A 379 -9.47 -11.45 5.22
N ASN A 380 -9.42 -12.22 6.30
CA ASN A 380 -10.26 -13.42 6.45
C ASN A 380 -11.76 -13.09 6.49
N GLU A 381 -12.17 -11.98 7.11
CA GLU A 381 -13.57 -11.55 7.10
C GLU A 381 -14.03 -11.13 5.70
N GLN A 382 -13.23 -10.41 4.93
CA GLN A 382 -13.54 -10.10 3.54
C GLN A 382 -13.64 -11.38 2.69
N TRP A 383 -12.70 -12.30 2.87
CA TRP A 383 -12.75 -13.61 2.22
C TRP A 383 -14.03 -14.38 2.55
N ARG A 384 -14.34 -14.52 3.85
CA ARG A 384 -15.55 -15.22 4.33
C ARG A 384 -16.83 -14.62 3.76
N ARG A 385 -16.83 -13.30 3.55
CA ARG A 385 -17.96 -12.56 2.96
C ARG A 385 -17.96 -12.56 1.44
N HIS A 386 -16.94 -13.13 0.81
CA HIS A 386 -16.71 -13.16 -0.64
C HIS A 386 -16.55 -11.75 -1.26
N PHE A 387 -16.09 -10.80 -0.47
CA PHE A 387 -15.81 -9.43 -0.90
C PHE A 387 -14.35 -9.25 -1.33
N PRO A 388 -14.05 -8.18 -2.07
CA PRO A 388 -12.68 -7.83 -2.42
C PRO A 388 -11.81 -7.67 -1.17
N MET A 389 -10.53 -8.04 -1.28
CA MET A 389 -9.56 -7.93 -0.20
C MET A 389 -9.29 -6.47 0.16
N PRO A 390 -8.94 -6.14 1.42
CA PRO A 390 -8.53 -4.81 1.79
C PRO A 390 -7.31 -4.36 1.00
N ASP A 391 -7.31 -3.11 0.53
CA ASP A 391 -6.17 -2.51 -0.17
C ASP A 391 -5.36 -1.65 0.79
N TYR A 392 -4.16 -2.13 1.13
CA TYR A 392 -3.17 -1.34 1.86
C TYR A 392 -2.27 -0.59 0.88
N GLU A 393 -2.09 0.70 1.14
CA GLU A 393 -1.12 1.55 0.46
C GLU A 393 -0.14 2.09 1.50
N ILE A 394 1.13 1.75 1.32
CA ILE A 394 2.22 2.13 2.21
C ILE A 394 3.06 3.17 1.47
N ASP A 395 2.78 4.44 1.74
CA ASP A 395 3.53 5.56 1.18
C ASP A 395 4.72 5.87 2.10
N ALA A 396 5.84 5.22 1.81
CA ALA A 396 7.06 5.39 2.57
C ALA A 396 7.60 6.83 2.47
N LYS A 397 7.47 7.47 1.31
CA LYS A 397 7.96 8.84 1.05
C LYS A 397 7.25 9.87 1.93
N ASN A 398 5.93 9.80 2.01
CA ASN A 398 5.13 10.72 2.82
C ASN A 398 4.87 10.18 4.23
N ARG A 399 5.44 9.02 4.58
CA ARG A 399 5.24 8.34 5.87
C ARG A 399 3.75 8.25 6.21
N LYS A 400 2.98 7.68 5.31
CA LYS A 400 1.53 7.52 5.42
C LYS A 400 1.13 6.08 5.13
N VAL A 401 0.26 5.55 5.96
CA VAL A 401 -0.37 4.25 5.74
C VAL A 401 -1.85 4.46 5.49
N SER A 402 -2.39 3.80 4.48
CA SER A 402 -3.82 3.81 4.23
C SER A 402 -4.37 2.42 3.93
N VAL A 403 -5.66 2.23 4.24
CA VAL A 403 -6.39 1.00 3.92
C VAL A 403 -7.75 1.36 3.33
N ARG A 404 -8.11 0.65 2.25
CA ARG A 404 -9.44 0.71 1.64
C ARG A 404 -10.14 -0.62 1.87
N ILE A 405 -11.34 -0.58 2.44
CA ILE A 405 -12.16 -1.74 2.77
C ILE A 405 -13.41 -1.67 1.90
N TYR A 406 -13.61 -2.69 1.07
CA TYR A 406 -14.74 -2.74 0.14
C TYR A 406 -15.99 -3.30 0.80
N GLY A 407 -17.11 -2.61 0.56
CA GLY A 407 -18.45 -3.03 1.03
C GLY A 407 -19.30 -3.67 -0.07
N ASN A 408 -18.82 -3.70 -1.31
CA ASN A 408 -19.53 -4.22 -2.48
C ASN A 408 -18.61 -5.12 -3.31
N GLU A 409 -19.22 -5.96 -4.13
CA GLU A 409 -18.53 -6.72 -5.17
C GLU A 409 -17.92 -5.76 -6.21
N ILE A 410 -16.69 -6.04 -6.64
CA ILE A 410 -16.06 -5.35 -7.77
C ILE A 410 -16.25 -6.18 -9.04
N ASN A 411 -16.10 -7.50 -8.91
CA ASN A 411 -16.17 -8.44 -10.01
C ASN A 411 -16.97 -9.67 -9.58
N GLU A 412 -18.10 -9.89 -10.23
CA GLU A 412 -19.01 -11.01 -9.95
C GLU A 412 -18.35 -12.37 -10.17
N GLN A 413 -17.41 -12.48 -11.10
CA GLN A 413 -16.67 -13.73 -11.35
C GLN A 413 -15.76 -14.09 -10.17
N TYR A 414 -15.08 -13.09 -9.60
CA TYR A 414 -14.27 -13.26 -8.40
C TYR A 414 -15.14 -13.72 -7.22
N THR A 415 -16.24 -13.05 -6.97
CA THR A 415 -17.17 -13.41 -5.88
C THR A 415 -17.70 -14.83 -6.06
N ASN A 416 -18.08 -15.23 -7.27
CA ASN A 416 -18.57 -16.57 -7.55
C ASN A 416 -17.48 -17.64 -7.42
N LEU A 417 -16.24 -17.31 -7.81
CA LEU A 417 -15.10 -18.19 -7.59
C LEU A 417 -14.89 -18.47 -6.11
N LEU A 418 -14.93 -17.43 -5.26
CA LEU A 418 -14.83 -17.59 -3.82
C LEU A 418 -15.97 -18.43 -3.22
N LYS A 419 -17.20 -18.26 -3.73
CA LYS A 419 -18.39 -19.03 -3.28
C LYS A 419 -18.29 -20.52 -3.65
N THR A 420 -17.75 -20.85 -4.81
CA THR A 420 -17.79 -22.21 -5.38
C THR A 420 -16.54 -23.04 -5.10
N ASN A 421 -15.38 -22.43 -4.95
CA ASN A 421 -14.11 -23.12 -4.75
C ASN A 421 -13.62 -23.03 -3.30
N LYS A 422 -13.92 -24.06 -2.52
CA LYS A 422 -13.53 -24.16 -1.10
C LYS A 422 -12.04 -24.54 -0.88
N SER A 423 -11.30 -24.86 -1.93
CA SER A 423 -9.88 -25.25 -1.81
C SER A 423 -8.91 -24.06 -1.92
N LEU A 424 -9.42 -22.85 -2.12
CA LEU A 424 -8.60 -21.64 -2.20
C LEU A 424 -7.97 -21.34 -0.84
N THR A 425 -6.72 -20.92 -0.87
CA THR A 425 -6.03 -20.34 0.29
C THR A 425 -6.26 -18.83 0.36
N LEU A 426 -5.96 -18.22 1.50
CA LEU A 426 -5.99 -16.75 1.61
C LEU A 426 -5.07 -16.08 0.56
N TRP A 427 -3.91 -16.65 0.30
CA TRP A 427 -2.95 -16.15 -0.69
C TRP A 427 -3.47 -16.24 -2.12
N ASP A 428 -4.17 -17.33 -2.46
CA ASP A 428 -4.87 -17.43 -3.74
C ASP A 428 -5.88 -16.30 -3.89
N CYS A 429 -6.68 -16.06 -2.84
CA CYS A 429 -7.70 -15.02 -2.86
C CYS A 429 -7.10 -13.61 -3.01
N ILE A 430 -5.96 -13.33 -2.34
CA ILE A 430 -5.24 -12.05 -2.48
C ILE A 430 -4.72 -11.87 -3.91
N SER A 431 -4.14 -12.93 -4.49
CA SER A 431 -3.59 -12.89 -5.85
C SER A 431 -4.68 -12.74 -6.91
N LEU A 432 -5.79 -13.44 -6.75
CA LEU A 432 -6.96 -13.32 -7.62
C LEU A 432 -7.62 -11.93 -7.48
N ASP A 433 -7.65 -11.38 -6.27
CA ASP A 433 -8.13 -10.02 -6.02
C ASP A 433 -7.25 -8.96 -6.70
N ALA A 434 -5.93 -9.15 -6.68
CA ALA A 434 -5.00 -8.28 -7.41
C ALA A 434 -5.31 -8.30 -8.92
N ILE A 435 -5.56 -9.48 -9.50
CA ILE A 435 -5.91 -9.63 -10.91
C ILE A 435 -7.23 -8.94 -11.26
N GLN A 436 -8.30 -9.13 -10.44
CA GLN A 436 -9.57 -8.46 -10.71
C GLN A 436 -9.48 -6.93 -10.64
N LYS A 437 -8.53 -6.40 -9.89
CA LYS A 437 -8.23 -4.96 -9.75
C LYS A 437 -7.22 -4.46 -10.80
N GLY A 438 -6.83 -5.32 -11.77
CA GLY A 438 -5.89 -4.97 -12.83
C GLY A 438 -4.44 -4.77 -12.36
N ARG A 439 -4.07 -5.36 -11.21
CA ARG A 439 -2.71 -5.31 -10.68
C ARG A 439 -1.88 -6.49 -11.16
N THR A 440 -0.59 -6.27 -11.27
CA THR A 440 0.35 -7.35 -11.60
C THR A 440 0.59 -8.24 -10.38
N ILE A 441 0.81 -9.53 -10.63
CA ILE A 441 1.22 -10.52 -9.63
C ILE A 441 2.58 -11.09 -10.03
N HIS A 442 3.27 -11.70 -9.07
CA HIS A 442 4.55 -12.34 -9.32
C HIS A 442 4.39 -13.50 -10.30
N GLU A 443 5.39 -13.71 -11.17
CA GLU A 443 5.31 -14.71 -12.27
C GLU A 443 5.13 -16.15 -11.76
N ASP A 444 5.81 -16.53 -10.67
CA ASP A 444 5.68 -17.87 -10.07
C ASP A 444 4.25 -18.12 -9.56
N ILE A 445 3.62 -17.09 -8.96
CA ILE A 445 2.23 -17.16 -8.49
C ILE A 445 1.28 -17.26 -9.68
N ALA A 446 1.52 -16.47 -10.73
CA ALA A 446 0.73 -16.53 -11.95
C ALA A 446 0.80 -17.92 -12.60
N GLN A 447 1.97 -18.53 -12.65
CA GLN A 447 2.17 -19.86 -13.20
C GLN A 447 1.43 -20.93 -12.39
N ASP A 448 1.46 -20.87 -11.06
CA ASP A 448 0.68 -21.78 -10.21
C ASP A 448 -0.83 -21.63 -10.46
N LEU A 449 -1.34 -20.40 -10.47
CA LEU A 449 -2.75 -20.13 -10.73
C LEU A 449 -3.19 -20.56 -12.14
N LEU A 450 -2.33 -20.41 -13.16
CA LEU A 450 -2.55 -20.92 -14.52
C LEU A 450 -2.62 -22.45 -14.55
N ASN A 451 -1.68 -23.13 -13.89
CA ASN A 451 -1.63 -24.60 -13.82
C ASN A 451 -2.87 -25.19 -13.14
N ARG A 452 -3.42 -24.46 -12.14
CA ARG A 452 -4.66 -24.82 -11.44
C ARG A 452 -5.92 -24.38 -12.20
N GLY A 453 -5.78 -23.71 -13.34
CA GLY A 453 -6.89 -23.25 -14.17
C GLY A 453 -7.73 -22.14 -13.53
N LEU A 454 -7.18 -21.40 -12.55
CA LEU A 454 -7.87 -20.33 -11.85
C LEU A 454 -7.84 -19.01 -12.62
N ILE A 455 -6.80 -18.81 -13.42
CA ILE A 455 -6.63 -17.64 -14.30
C ILE A 455 -6.31 -18.06 -15.72
N GLU A 456 -6.46 -17.13 -16.65
CA GLU A 456 -6.15 -17.26 -18.07
C GLU A 456 -5.47 -16.00 -18.58
N GLY A 457 -4.72 -16.12 -19.69
CA GLY A 457 -4.04 -14.98 -20.35
C GLY A 457 -2.53 -15.11 -20.27
N GLU A 458 -1.84 -14.05 -20.65
CA GLU A 458 -0.38 -13.93 -20.66
C GLU A 458 0.03 -12.65 -19.93
N ALA A 459 1.24 -12.66 -19.38
CA ALA A 459 1.78 -11.50 -18.68
C ALA A 459 1.75 -10.23 -19.56
N PRO A 460 1.41 -9.07 -19.03
CA PRO A 460 0.90 -8.80 -17.66
C PRO A 460 -0.64 -8.93 -17.53
N ASN A 461 -1.35 -9.35 -18.57
CA ASN A 461 -2.80 -9.26 -18.71
C ASN A 461 -3.49 -10.60 -18.37
N TYR A 462 -3.51 -10.95 -17.09
CA TYR A 462 -4.25 -12.11 -16.60
C TYR A 462 -5.71 -11.77 -16.34
N THR A 463 -6.59 -12.77 -16.48
CA THR A 463 -8.03 -12.68 -16.15
C THR A 463 -8.46 -13.96 -15.42
N ILE A 464 -9.53 -13.88 -14.64
CA ILE A 464 -10.11 -15.05 -13.96
C ILE A 464 -10.68 -16.01 -15.00
N SER A 465 -10.41 -17.33 -14.85
CA SER A 465 -10.66 -18.36 -15.88
C SER A 465 -12.12 -18.54 -16.27
N LEU A 466 -12.37 -18.81 -17.56
CA LEU A 466 -13.68 -19.15 -18.14
C LEU A 466 -14.25 -20.47 -17.59
N GLY A 467 -13.41 -21.43 -17.27
CA GLY A 467 -13.85 -22.70 -16.68
C GLY A 467 -14.68 -22.50 -15.42
N ILE A 468 -14.32 -21.49 -14.62
CA ILE A 468 -15.02 -21.10 -13.41
C ILE A 468 -16.28 -20.30 -13.72
N ALA A 469 -16.22 -19.37 -14.68
CA ALA A 469 -17.37 -18.60 -15.14
C ALA A 469 -18.48 -19.50 -15.74
N LYS A 470 -18.12 -20.60 -16.39
CA LYS A 470 -19.10 -21.60 -16.87
C LYS A 470 -19.78 -22.36 -15.75
N ALA A 471 -19.04 -22.70 -14.68
CA ALA A 471 -19.60 -23.39 -13.53
C ALA A 471 -20.63 -22.52 -12.76
N THR A 472 -20.55 -21.19 -12.91
CA THR A 472 -21.38 -20.21 -12.21
C THR A 472 -22.57 -19.68 -13.03
N ARG A 473 -22.86 -20.22 -14.22
CA ARG A 473 -23.94 -19.77 -15.15
C ARG A 473 -23.80 -18.33 -15.68
N GLN A 474 -22.62 -17.71 -15.61
CA GLN A 474 -22.46 -16.29 -15.95
C GLN A 474 -21.55 -16.06 -17.15
N LEU A 475 -21.95 -16.54 -18.30
CA LEU A 475 -21.24 -16.32 -19.56
C LEU A 475 -21.20 -14.84 -20.00
N GLN A 476 -22.16 -14.01 -19.58
CA GLN A 476 -22.33 -12.65 -20.09
C GLN A 476 -21.23 -11.65 -19.69
N GLY A 477 -20.78 -11.68 -18.44
CA GLY A 477 -19.72 -10.78 -17.95
C GLY A 477 -18.33 -11.10 -18.50
N TYR A 478 -18.01 -12.38 -18.61
CA TYR A 478 -16.76 -12.87 -19.19
C TYR A 478 -16.64 -12.54 -20.68
N THR A 479 -17.73 -12.69 -21.42
CA THR A 479 -17.80 -12.42 -22.86
C THR A 479 -17.60 -10.93 -23.15
N LYS A 480 -18.00 -10.03 -22.24
CA LYS A 480 -17.79 -8.59 -22.40
C LYS A 480 -16.33 -8.16 -22.30
N GLN A 481 -15.52 -8.81 -21.45
CA GLN A 481 -14.12 -8.42 -21.26
C GLN A 481 -13.17 -9.06 -22.28
N LYS A 482 -13.26 -10.36 -22.50
CA LYS A 482 -12.31 -11.13 -23.32
C LYS A 482 -12.81 -11.39 -24.75
N GLY A 483 -14.11 -11.22 -24.98
CA GLY A 483 -14.78 -11.67 -26.21
C GLY A 483 -14.94 -13.19 -26.24
N LEU A 484 -15.75 -13.66 -27.18
CA LEU A 484 -15.83 -15.09 -27.49
C LEU A 484 -14.54 -15.56 -28.16
N ASP A 485 -14.22 -16.84 -27.95
CA ASP A 485 -13.17 -17.53 -28.70
C ASP A 485 -13.39 -17.36 -30.22
N LYS A 486 -12.29 -17.17 -30.96
CA LYS A 486 -12.31 -16.98 -32.42
C LYS A 486 -13.18 -18.03 -33.13
N GLU A 487 -13.16 -19.27 -32.69
CA GLU A 487 -13.95 -20.36 -33.27
C GLU A 487 -15.45 -20.15 -33.05
N LYS A 488 -15.86 -19.63 -31.90
CA LYS A 488 -17.28 -19.29 -31.67
C LYS A 488 -17.73 -18.08 -32.47
N ILE A 489 -16.87 -17.06 -32.62
CA ILE A 489 -17.16 -15.90 -33.48
C ILE A 489 -17.30 -16.37 -34.94
N LYS A 490 -16.43 -17.28 -35.41
CA LYS A 490 -16.55 -17.92 -36.72
C LYS A 490 -17.92 -18.60 -36.90
N GLN A 491 -18.34 -19.42 -35.92
CA GLN A 491 -19.64 -20.11 -35.95
C GLN A 491 -20.81 -19.12 -36.00
N MET A 492 -20.75 -18.03 -35.22
CA MET A 492 -21.76 -16.97 -35.25
C MET A 492 -21.82 -16.28 -36.61
N ILE A 493 -20.68 -15.98 -37.23
CA ILE A 493 -20.62 -15.37 -38.57
C ILE A 493 -21.22 -16.33 -39.63
N LEU A 494 -20.86 -17.62 -39.57
CA LEU A 494 -21.43 -18.61 -40.47
C LEU A 494 -22.96 -18.73 -40.33
N GLN A 495 -23.47 -18.75 -39.09
CA GLN A 495 -24.91 -18.79 -38.83
C GLN A 495 -25.61 -17.50 -39.31
N TYR A 496 -24.98 -16.33 -39.12
CA TYR A 496 -25.50 -15.05 -39.61
C TYR A 496 -25.60 -15.03 -41.16
N LEU A 497 -24.53 -15.47 -41.85
CA LEU A 497 -24.50 -15.57 -43.30
C LEU A 497 -25.48 -16.63 -43.83
N LYS A 498 -25.69 -17.72 -43.08
CA LYS A 498 -26.70 -18.72 -43.39
C LYS A 498 -28.12 -18.12 -43.35
N ASN A 499 -28.39 -17.31 -42.35
CA ASN A 499 -29.68 -16.63 -42.20
C ASN A 499 -29.89 -15.50 -43.27
N ALA A 500 -28.78 -14.87 -43.70
CA ALA A 500 -28.81 -13.87 -44.76
C ALA A 500 -29.04 -14.46 -46.17
N GLY A 501 -28.83 -15.76 -46.34
CA GLY A 501 -29.11 -16.50 -47.58
C GLY A 501 -28.46 -15.88 -48.82
N THR A 502 -29.24 -15.71 -49.86
CA THR A 502 -28.81 -15.17 -51.15
C THR A 502 -28.44 -13.68 -51.13
N ASP A 503 -28.84 -12.94 -50.12
CA ASP A 503 -28.57 -11.50 -50.02
C ASP A 503 -27.17 -11.22 -49.49
N GLY A 504 -26.56 -12.20 -48.78
CA GLY A 504 -25.29 -12.06 -48.14
C GLY A 504 -25.24 -10.93 -47.10
N ALA A 505 -24.06 -10.56 -46.64
CA ALA A 505 -23.91 -9.50 -45.63
C ALA A 505 -22.66 -8.62 -45.89
N LYS A 506 -22.81 -7.31 -45.66
CA LYS A 506 -21.67 -6.37 -45.65
C LYS A 506 -20.82 -6.58 -44.40
N ARG A 507 -19.52 -6.24 -44.50
CA ARG A 507 -18.60 -6.33 -43.37
C ARG A 507 -19.09 -5.55 -42.15
N ASP A 508 -19.69 -4.36 -42.35
CA ASP A 508 -20.19 -3.53 -41.26
C ASP A 508 -21.38 -4.18 -40.54
N SER A 509 -22.29 -4.82 -41.32
CA SER A 509 -23.42 -5.56 -40.74
C SER A 509 -22.98 -6.79 -39.96
N ILE A 510 -21.93 -7.48 -40.42
CA ILE A 510 -21.32 -8.60 -39.69
C ILE A 510 -20.67 -8.07 -38.42
N TYR A 511 -19.96 -6.92 -38.48
CA TYR A 511 -19.39 -6.29 -37.32
C TYR A 511 -20.43 -5.96 -36.26
N GLU A 512 -21.50 -5.26 -36.66
CA GLU A 512 -22.58 -4.91 -35.75
C GLU A 512 -23.20 -6.13 -35.06
N TYR A 513 -23.31 -7.26 -35.76
CA TYR A 513 -23.83 -8.51 -35.20
C TYR A 513 -22.88 -9.16 -34.16
N VAL A 514 -21.56 -9.04 -34.34
CA VAL A 514 -20.57 -9.70 -33.44
C VAL A 514 -19.87 -8.74 -32.49
N LYS A 515 -20.09 -7.43 -32.57
CA LYS A 515 -19.35 -6.43 -31.77
C LYS A 515 -19.47 -6.64 -30.27
N ASP A 516 -20.63 -7.07 -29.78
CA ASP A 516 -20.89 -7.26 -28.34
C ASP A 516 -20.22 -8.51 -27.78
N VAL A 517 -19.78 -9.41 -28.66
CA VAL A 517 -19.06 -10.65 -28.31
C VAL A 517 -17.56 -10.58 -28.64
N MET A 518 -17.11 -9.47 -29.21
CA MET A 518 -15.69 -9.19 -29.42
C MET A 518 -15.03 -8.67 -28.14
N PRO A 519 -13.69 -8.85 -27.98
CA PRO A 519 -12.97 -8.36 -26.81
C PRO A 519 -13.12 -6.85 -26.64
N GLN A 520 -13.79 -6.42 -25.59
CA GLN A 520 -14.04 -4.99 -25.30
C GLN A 520 -12.78 -4.24 -24.85
N VAL A 521 -11.72 -4.95 -24.47
CA VAL A 521 -10.38 -4.38 -24.21
C VAL A 521 -9.67 -3.90 -25.48
N LYS A 522 -10.17 -4.28 -26.67
CA LYS A 522 -9.65 -3.84 -27.97
C LYS A 522 -10.34 -2.57 -28.43
N THR A 523 -9.56 -1.64 -29.02
CA THR A 523 -10.15 -0.46 -29.68
C THR A 523 -11.01 -0.89 -30.88
N HIS A 524 -11.92 -0.01 -31.31
CA HIS A 524 -12.76 -0.25 -32.49
C HIS A 524 -11.95 -0.69 -33.72
N GLU A 525 -10.81 -0.03 -33.97
CA GLU A 525 -9.92 -0.40 -35.09
C GLU A 525 -9.31 -1.80 -34.92
N GLN A 526 -8.93 -2.18 -33.70
CA GLN A 526 -8.40 -3.50 -33.38
C GLN A 526 -9.46 -4.58 -33.51
N GLN A 527 -10.72 -4.29 -33.15
CA GLN A 527 -11.85 -5.19 -33.35
C GLN A 527 -12.16 -5.39 -34.86
N LEU A 528 -12.11 -4.34 -35.65
CA LEU A 528 -12.27 -4.42 -37.11
C LEU A 528 -11.13 -5.23 -37.78
N ARG A 529 -9.89 -5.11 -37.30
CA ARG A 529 -8.78 -5.94 -37.76
C ARG A 529 -9.03 -7.42 -37.43
N LEU A 530 -9.42 -7.71 -36.18
CA LEU A 530 -9.76 -9.06 -35.74
C LEU A 530 -10.88 -9.67 -36.58
N LEU A 531 -11.94 -8.91 -36.90
CA LEU A 531 -12.99 -9.35 -37.82
C LEU A 531 -12.43 -9.67 -39.21
N GLY A 532 -11.55 -8.80 -39.72
CA GLY A 532 -10.88 -9.03 -41.01
C GLY A 532 -10.09 -10.34 -41.04
N ASP A 533 -9.33 -10.63 -39.97
CA ASP A 533 -8.57 -11.87 -39.83
C ASP A 533 -9.50 -13.11 -39.80
N ILE A 534 -10.62 -13.01 -39.08
CA ILE A 534 -11.62 -14.10 -38.99
C ILE A 534 -12.29 -14.34 -40.34
N LEU A 535 -12.70 -13.31 -41.05
CA LEU A 535 -13.32 -13.43 -42.39
C LEU A 535 -12.32 -14.01 -43.41
N SER A 536 -11.04 -13.61 -43.32
CA SER A 536 -9.98 -14.13 -44.15
C SER A 536 -9.74 -15.64 -43.88
N ALA A 537 -9.73 -16.03 -42.62
CA ALA A 537 -9.60 -17.44 -42.22
C ALA A 537 -10.79 -18.29 -42.74
N LEU A 538 -12.02 -17.84 -42.55
CA LEU A 538 -13.23 -18.50 -43.04
C LEU A 538 -13.23 -18.64 -44.59
N SER A 539 -12.70 -17.63 -45.28
CA SER A 539 -12.57 -17.65 -46.75
C SER A 539 -11.47 -18.61 -47.21
N ALA A 540 -10.33 -18.67 -46.49
CA ALA A 540 -9.25 -19.64 -46.73
C ALA A 540 -9.73 -21.08 -46.50
N ASP A 541 -10.56 -21.32 -45.49
CA ASP A 541 -11.21 -22.59 -45.18
C ASP A 541 -12.34 -22.92 -46.18
N LYS A 542 -12.56 -22.05 -47.15
CA LYS A 542 -13.61 -22.20 -48.23
C LYS A 542 -15.04 -22.30 -47.68
N LEU A 543 -15.31 -21.75 -46.49
CA LEU A 543 -16.63 -21.75 -45.87
C LEU A 543 -17.45 -20.55 -46.29
N ILE A 544 -16.80 -19.43 -46.65
CA ILE A 544 -17.42 -18.22 -47.13
C ILE A 544 -16.68 -17.67 -48.35
N TYR A 545 -17.33 -16.82 -49.13
CA TYR A 545 -16.69 -16.08 -50.21
C TYR A 545 -17.22 -14.65 -50.33
N ALA A 546 -16.41 -13.78 -50.90
CA ALA A 546 -16.78 -12.38 -51.09
C ALA A 546 -17.10 -12.12 -52.57
N LYS A 547 -18.19 -11.40 -52.86
CA LYS A 547 -18.51 -10.82 -54.16
C LYS A 547 -18.65 -9.30 -54.01
N GLY A 548 -17.59 -8.61 -54.41
CA GLY A 548 -17.46 -7.18 -54.12
C GLY A 548 -17.30 -6.89 -52.63
N ARG A 549 -18.23 -6.14 -52.01
CA ARG A 549 -18.19 -5.81 -50.57
C ARG A 549 -19.15 -6.67 -49.73
N ILE A 550 -19.71 -7.73 -50.31
CA ILE A 550 -20.72 -8.58 -49.66
C ILE A 550 -20.13 -9.98 -49.50
N TRP A 551 -20.31 -10.54 -48.31
CA TRP A 551 -19.88 -11.89 -47.92
C TRP A 551 -21.05 -12.86 -48.00
N PHE A 552 -20.79 -14.07 -48.46
CA PHE A 552 -21.78 -15.13 -48.64
C PHE A 552 -21.27 -16.42 -48.02
N LEU A 553 -22.20 -17.22 -47.53
CA LEU A 553 -21.87 -18.63 -47.15
C LEU A 553 -21.63 -19.40 -48.43
N LYS A 554 -20.62 -20.28 -48.42
CA LYS A 554 -20.39 -21.21 -49.53
C LYS A 554 -21.16 -22.48 -49.22
N GLU A 555 -22.04 -22.87 -50.15
CA GLU A 555 -22.76 -24.14 -50.08
C GLU A 555 -21.85 -25.34 -50.22
#